data_a3ab208b1aaaa201921df6af494b03dc
#
_entry.id   a3ab208b1aaaa201921df6af494b03dc
#
_cell.length_a   1.000
_cell.length_b   1.000
_cell.length_c   1.000
_cell.angle_alpha   90.00
_cell.angle_beta   90.00
_cell.angle_gamma   90.00
#
_symmetry.space_group_name_H-M   'P 1'
#
loop_
_entity.id
_entity.type
_entity.pdbx_description
1 polymer ?
#
loop_
_entity_poly.entity_id
_entity_poly.type
_entity_poly.pdbx_seq_one_letter_code
_entity_poly.pdbx_strand_id
1 'polypeptide(L)'
;MKKYIPNTILKPFWLEKSLETIILFSLLIIINYLLNHYVFEKAILWSDIIITIIICILYLIAGLTSKTIIHKETKTIKNINYGKITNYHLDDILSMTIYPNNKFVGNIKLHLKNGKDKGISISDISSFTDEIKNLSNEIIIEYK
;
A
#
# COMPACT_ATOMS: atom_id res chain seq x y z
N MET A 1 -7.99 35.40 -6.55
CA MET A 1 -8.54 34.10 -6.05
C MET A 1 -7.61 32.99 -6.48
N LYS A 2 -6.96 32.28 -5.53
CA LYS A 2 -6.21 31.06 -5.87
C LYS A 2 -7.23 30.00 -6.28
N LYS A 3 -7.14 29.50 -7.52
CA LYS A 3 -7.98 28.42 -8.03
C LYS A 3 -7.67 27.16 -7.22
N TYR A 4 -8.63 26.63 -6.49
CA TYR A 4 -8.47 25.36 -5.76
C TYR A 4 -8.19 24.25 -6.76
N ILE A 5 -7.05 23.60 -6.64
CA ILE A 5 -6.68 22.44 -7.45
C ILE A 5 -6.92 21.20 -6.60
N PRO A 6 -7.89 20.34 -6.95
CA PRO A 6 -8.22 19.18 -6.15
C PRO A 6 -7.05 18.18 -6.15
N ASN A 7 -6.82 17.55 -4.99
CA ASN A 7 -5.84 16.49 -4.83
C ASN A 7 -6.30 15.22 -5.55
N THR A 8 -5.36 14.48 -6.13
CA THR A 8 -5.65 13.15 -6.68
C THR A 8 -5.52 12.10 -5.59
N ILE A 9 -6.57 11.30 -5.39
CA ILE A 9 -6.63 10.24 -4.37
C ILE A 9 -6.71 8.88 -5.07
N LEU A 10 -5.68 8.07 -4.93
CA LEU A 10 -5.60 6.71 -5.44
C LEU A 10 -5.89 5.72 -4.30
N LYS A 11 -6.98 4.97 -4.41
CA LYS A 11 -7.38 3.97 -3.43
C LYS A 11 -6.82 2.59 -3.80
N PRO A 12 -6.60 1.69 -2.82
CA PRO A 12 -6.19 0.32 -3.11
C PRO A 12 -7.29 -0.42 -3.88
N PHE A 13 -6.87 -1.40 -4.67
CA PHE A 13 -7.81 -2.30 -5.33
C PHE A 13 -8.40 -3.25 -4.28
N TRP A 14 -9.71 -3.16 -4.03
CA TRP A 14 -10.39 -3.87 -2.94
C TRP A 14 -10.24 -5.41 -3.02
N LEU A 15 -10.24 -5.97 -4.25
CA LEU A 15 -10.10 -7.41 -4.46
C LEU A 15 -8.73 -7.92 -4.01
N GLU A 16 -7.66 -7.18 -4.30
CA GLU A 16 -6.30 -7.53 -3.86
C GLU A 16 -6.21 -7.55 -2.34
N LYS A 17 -6.76 -6.52 -1.67
CA LYS A 17 -6.76 -6.45 -0.20
C LYS A 17 -7.60 -7.54 0.45
N SER A 18 -8.69 -7.92 -0.18
CA SER A 18 -9.52 -9.04 0.27
C SER A 18 -8.78 -10.36 0.13
N LEU A 19 -8.08 -10.60 -0.98
CA LEU A 19 -7.28 -11.82 -1.18
C LEU A 19 -6.11 -11.91 -0.19
N GLU A 20 -5.37 -10.80 0.02
CA GLU A 20 -4.31 -10.76 1.04
C GLU A 20 -4.85 -11.13 2.42
N THR A 21 -6.04 -10.63 2.78
CA THR A 21 -6.68 -10.91 4.05
C THR A 21 -7.11 -12.37 4.17
N ILE A 22 -7.65 -12.97 3.10
CA ILE A 22 -8.03 -14.38 3.09
C ILE A 22 -6.81 -15.29 3.26
N ILE A 23 -5.71 -14.98 2.58
CA ILE A 23 -4.45 -15.73 2.70
C ILE A 23 -3.92 -15.63 4.14
N LEU A 24 -3.89 -14.41 4.71
CA LEU A 24 -3.44 -14.20 6.08
C LEU A 24 -4.31 -14.99 7.08
N PHE A 25 -5.63 -14.94 6.91
CA PHE A 25 -6.58 -15.68 7.76
C PHE A 25 -6.31 -17.18 7.72
N SER A 26 -6.17 -17.75 6.52
CA SER A 26 -5.90 -19.19 6.36
C SER A 26 -4.57 -19.58 7.01
N LEU A 27 -3.53 -18.77 6.85
CA LEU A 27 -2.22 -19.01 7.44
C LEU A 27 -2.26 -18.96 8.97
N LEU A 28 -2.94 -17.97 9.55
CA LEU A 28 -3.10 -17.84 10.99
C LEU A 28 -3.89 -19.01 11.61
N ILE A 29 -4.92 -19.50 10.93
CA ILE A 29 -5.65 -20.69 11.39
C ILE A 29 -4.74 -21.93 11.39
N ILE A 30 -3.96 -22.13 10.32
CA ILE A 30 -3.04 -23.26 10.21
C ILE A 30 -1.98 -23.19 11.33
N ILE A 31 -1.36 -22.02 11.53
CA ILE A 31 -0.36 -21.83 12.57
C ILE A 31 -0.96 -22.09 13.95
N ASN A 32 -2.15 -21.56 14.23
CA ASN A 32 -2.83 -21.75 15.50
C ASN A 32 -3.14 -23.24 15.74
N TYR A 33 -3.65 -23.95 14.72
CA TYR A 33 -3.87 -25.39 14.79
C TYR A 33 -2.58 -26.16 15.10
N LEU A 34 -1.49 -25.89 14.38
CA LEU A 34 -0.22 -26.59 14.58
C LEU A 34 0.36 -26.32 15.96
N LEU A 35 0.35 -25.07 16.43
CA LEU A 35 0.85 -24.73 17.76
C LEU A 35 0.05 -25.41 18.87
N ASN A 36 -1.27 -25.37 18.79
CA ASN A 36 -2.11 -25.98 19.83
C ASN A 36 -2.02 -27.50 19.81
N HIS A 37 -1.98 -28.11 18.64
CA HIS A 37 -1.98 -29.58 18.53
C HIS A 37 -0.60 -30.21 18.79
N TYR A 38 0.48 -29.62 18.25
CA TYR A 38 1.80 -30.24 18.31
C TYR A 38 2.71 -29.68 19.40
N VAL A 39 2.53 -28.41 19.79
CA VAL A 39 3.42 -27.76 20.77
C VAL A 39 2.81 -27.76 22.16
N PHE A 40 1.53 -27.42 22.27
CA PHE A 40 0.88 -27.27 23.57
C PHE A 40 -0.04 -28.45 23.95
N GLU A 41 -0.27 -29.39 23.05
CA GLU A 41 -1.17 -30.53 23.23
C GLU A 41 -2.57 -30.11 23.73
N LYS A 42 -2.99 -28.90 23.37
CA LYS A 42 -4.27 -28.31 23.79
C LYS A 42 -5.29 -28.37 22.66
N ALA A 43 -6.54 -28.55 23.03
CA ALA A 43 -7.64 -28.36 22.11
C ALA A 43 -7.73 -26.86 21.69
N ILE A 44 -8.06 -26.58 20.41
CA ILE A 44 -8.31 -25.22 19.95
C ILE A 44 -9.51 -24.68 20.70
N LEU A 45 -9.31 -23.54 21.38
CA LEU A 45 -10.39 -22.83 22.07
C LEU A 45 -11.11 -21.90 21.11
N TRP A 46 -12.42 -21.76 21.28
CA TRP A 46 -13.22 -20.80 20.51
C TRP A 46 -12.70 -19.36 20.61
N SER A 47 -12.11 -19.00 21.75
CA SER A 47 -11.44 -17.72 21.95
C SER A 47 -10.32 -17.46 20.94
N ASP A 48 -9.53 -18.46 20.59
CA ASP A 48 -8.40 -18.31 19.65
C ASP A 48 -8.92 -18.06 18.24
N ILE A 49 -10.01 -18.70 17.86
CA ILE A 49 -10.67 -18.47 16.58
C ILE A 49 -11.24 -17.05 16.50
N ILE A 50 -11.94 -16.62 17.56
CA ILE A 50 -12.53 -15.27 17.61
C ILE A 50 -11.44 -14.19 17.53
N ILE A 51 -10.36 -14.33 18.27
CA ILE A 51 -9.23 -13.39 18.23
C ILE A 51 -8.63 -13.34 16.83
N THR A 52 -8.45 -14.47 16.18
CA THR A 52 -7.92 -14.55 14.81
C THR A 52 -8.83 -13.82 13.82
N ILE A 53 -10.15 -14.01 13.93
CA ILE A 53 -11.14 -13.31 13.10
C ILE A 53 -11.05 -11.78 13.32
N ILE A 54 -10.97 -11.33 14.56
CA ILE A 54 -10.86 -9.90 14.88
C ILE A 54 -9.59 -9.30 14.27
N ILE A 55 -8.45 -9.96 14.40
CA ILE A 55 -7.18 -9.52 13.81
C ILE A 55 -7.31 -9.40 12.29
N CYS A 56 -7.91 -10.38 11.62
CA CYS A 56 -8.10 -10.35 10.17
C CYS A 56 -9.03 -9.22 9.71
N ILE A 57 -10.10 -8.95 10.46
CA ILE A 57 -11.01 -7.82 10.18
C ILE A 57 -10.27 -6.48 10.32
N LEU A 58 -9.49 -6.30 11.39
CA LEU A 58 -8.69 -5.09 11.59
C LEU A 58 -7.65 -4.91 10.48
N TYR A 59 -7.00 -6.00 10.06
CA TYR A 59 -6.05 -5.97 8.96
C TYR A 59 -6.73 -5.58 7.63
N LEU A 60 -7.90 -6.14 7.35
CA LEU A 60 -8.68 -5.80 6.15
C LEU A 60 -9.08 -4.31 6.15
N ILE A 61 -9.60 -3.80 7.26
CA ILE A 61 -9.97 -2.38 7.39
C ILE A 61 -8.74 -1.51 7.15
N ALA A 62 -7.60 -1.82 7.78
CA ALA A 62 -6.38 -1.06 7.61
C ALA A 62 -5.88 -1.09 6.16
N GLY A 63 -6.00 -2.23 5.47
CA GLY A 63 -5.67 -2.36 4.05
C GLY A 63 -6.57 -1.54 3.15
N LEU A 64 -7.89 -1.60 3.36
CA LEU A 64 -8.88 -0.85 2.57
C LEU A 64 -8.81 0.67 2.81
N THR A 65 -8.32 1.12 3.97
CA THR A 65 -8.07 2.55 4.26
C THR A 65 -6.75 3.06 3.70
N SER A 66 -5.89 2.17 3.20
CA SER A 66 -4.64 2.55 2.54
C SER A 66 -4.93 3.37 1.28
N LYS A 67 -4.14 4.41 1.04
CA LYS A 67 -4.31 5.28 -0.14
C LYS A 67 -3.06 6.10 -0.41
N THR A 68 -2.92 6.51 -1.65
CA THR A 68 -1.90 7.49 -2.06
C THR A 68 -2.60 8.77 -2.48
N ILE A 69 -2.17 9.89 -1.91
CA ILE A 69 -2.73 11.22 -2.19
C ILE A 69 -1.62 12.06 -2.81
N ILE A 70 -1.89 12.61 -3.99
CA ILE A 70 -1.00 13.56 -4.66
C ILE A 70 -1.53 14.96 -4.38
N HIS A 71 -0.79 15.71 -3.59
CA HIS A 71 -1.07 17.11 -3.29
C HIS A 71 -0.44 17.98 -4.37
N LYS A 72 -1.27 18.49 -5.27
CA LYS A 72 -0.82 19.25 -6.46
C LYS A 72 -0.18 20.60 -6.10
N GLU A 73 -0.74 21.28 -5.11
CA GLU A 73 -0.24 22.61 -4.69
C GLU A 73 1.13 22.54 -4.04
N THR A 74 1.36 21.51 -3.21
CA THR A 74 2.62 21.35 -2.47
C THR A 74 3.60 20.40 -3.15
N LYS A 75 3.23 19.83 -4.30
CA LYS A 75 4.01 18.82 -5.04
C LYS A 75 4.48 17.69 -4.11
N THR A 76 3.58 17.15 -3.31
CA THR A 76 3.89 16.07 -2.36
C THR A 76 3.05 14.84 -2.63
N ILE A 77 3.70 13.67 -2.47
CA ILE A 77 3.04 12.36 -2.46
C ILE A 77 2.90 11.94 -1.00
N LYS A 78 1.67 11.80 -0.52
CA LYS A 78 1.36 11.23 0.78
C LYS A 78 0.88 9.80 0.59
N ASN A 79 1.66 8.85 1.06
CA ASN A 79 1.30 7.42 1.03
C ASN A 79 0.86 6.99 2.43
N ILE A 80 -0.34 6.43 2.51
CA ILE A 80 -0.91 5.83 3.71
C ILE A 80 -1.03 4.33 3.44
N ASN A 81 -0.26 3.53 4.15
CA ASN A 81 -0.27 2.09 4.00
C ASN A 81 -0.34 1.42 5.37
N TYR A 82 -1.43 0.69 5.64
CA TYR A 82 -1.70 0.05 6.93
C TYR A 82 -1.47 0.99 8.12
N GLY A 83 -2.01 2.22 8.04
CA GLY A 83 -1.88 3.24 9.08
C GLY A 83 -0.53 3.98 9.12
N LYS A 84 0.49 3.50 8.41
CA LYS A 84 1.77 4.20 8.29
C LYS A 84 1.67 5.31 7.26
N ILE A 85 1.98 6.54 7.67
CA ILE A 85 1.96 7.72 6.80
C ILE A 85 3.39 8.06 6.42
N THR A 86 3.63 8.21 5.12
CA THR A 86 4.90 8.71 4.58
C THR A 86 4.63 9.81 3.57
N ASN A 87 5.44 10.86 3.61
CA ASN A 87 5.35 11.99 2.70
C ASN A 87 6.65 12.10 1.91
N TYR A 88 6.53 12.38 0.61
CA TYR A 88 7.65 12.59 -0.30
C TYR A 88 7.41 13.86 -1.09
N HIS A 89 8.36 14.79 -1.11
CA HIS A 89 8.35 15.94 -2.01
C HIS A 89 8.82 15.50 -3.39
N LEU A 90 8.13 15.92 -4.44
CA LEU A 90 8.54 15.59 -5.82
C LEU A 90 9.94 16.14 -6.14
N ASP A 91 10.28 17.28 -5.58
CA ASP A 91 11.61 17.90 -5.78
C ASP A 91 12.75 17.07 -5.17
N ASP A 92 12.46 16.16 -4.22
CA ASP A 92 13.44 15.24 -3.62
C ASP A 92 13.60 13.94 -4.41
N ILE A 93 12.76 13.70 -5.42
CA ILE A 93 12.76 12.49 -6.21
C ILE A 93 13.58 12.69 -7.47
N LEU A 94 14.56 11.83 -7.69
CA LEU A 94 15.40 11.82 -8.89
C LEU A 94 14.74 11.03 -10.02
N SER A 95 14.29 9.81 -9.72
CA SER A 95 13.64 8.93 -10.67
C SER A 95 12.69 7.96 -9.97
N MET A 96 11.82 7.32 -10.75
CA MET A 96 10.88 6.31 -10.29
C MET A 96 10.99 5.07 -11.17
N THR A 97 11.10 3.90 -10.55
CA THR A 97 11.00 2.62 -11.27
C THR A 97 9.69 1.94 -10.91
N ILE A 98 8.88 1.64 -11.91
CA ILE A 98 7.57 1.01 -11.78
C ILE A 98 7.69 -0.46 -12.08
N TYR A 99 7.23 -1.29 -11.15
CA TYR A 99 7.11 -2.75 -11.29
C TYR A 99 5.62 -3.09 -11.33
N PRO A 100 5.02 -3.22 -12.52
CA PRO A 100 3.60 -3.54 -12.62
C PRO A 100 3.35 -5.00 -12.21
N ASN A 101 2.51 -5.22 -11.21
CA ASN A 101 2.07 -6.58 -10.84
C ASN A 101 0.96 -7.04 -11.79
N ASN A 102 0.12 -6.10 -12.23
CA ASN A 102 -0.92 -6.28 -13.25
C ASN A 102 -1.22 -4.92 -13.91
N LYS A 103 -2.23 -4.86 -14.76
CA LYS A 103 -2.60 -3.63 -15.49
C LYS A 103 -2.92 -2.43 -14.58
N PHE A 104 -3.33 -2.67 -13.33
CA PHE A 104 -3.83 -1.62 -12.43
C PHE A 104 -2.93 -1.40 -11.22
N VAL A 105 -2.28 -2.44 -10.73
CA VAL A 105 -1.53 -2.43 -9.47
C VAL A 105 -0.05 -2.65 -9.71
N GLY A 106 0.77 -1.90 -9.02
CA GLY A 106 2.21 -2.07 -9.07
C GLY A 106 2.93 -1.49 -7.86
N ASN A 107 4.17 -1.87 -7.75
CA ASN A 107 5.10 -1.32 -6.79
C ASN A 107 5.95 -0.27 -7.49
N ILE A 108 6.13 0.86 -6.83
CA ILE A 108 6.98 1.94 -7.34
C ILE A 108 8.15 2.11 -6.40
N LYS A 109 9.33 2.08 -6.96
CA LYS A 109 10.56 2.39 -6.26
C LYS A 109 10.93 3.84 -6.55
N LEU A 110 10.89 4.67 -5.52
CA LEU A 110 11.31 6.06 -5.57
C LEU A 110 12.81 6.14 -5.29
N HIS A 111 13.57 6.68 -6.21
CA HIS A 111 14.99 6.97 -6.05
C HIS A 111 15.13 8.43 -5.63
N LEU A 112 15.51 8.66 -4.37
CA LEU A 112 15.62 10.00 -3.82
C LEU A 112 17.00 10.61 -4.11
N LYS A 113 17.07 11.94 -4.25
CA LYS A 113 18.31 12.70 -4.47
C LYS A 113 19.37 12.48 -3.38
N ASN A 114 18.96 12.07 -2.19
CA ASN A 114 19.87 11.73 -1.09
C ASN A 114 20.44 10.31 -1.18
N GLY A 115 20.22 9.58 -2.28
CA GLY A 115 20.69 8.23 -2.52
C GLY A 115 19.88 7.12 -1.84
N LYS A 116 18.75 7.45 -1.17
CA LYS A 116 17.89 6.45 -0.54
C LYS A 116 16.78 6.01 -1.49
N ASP A 117 16.48 4.72 -1.44
CA ASP A 117 15.35 4.13 -2.15
C ASP A 117 14.17 3.94 -1.22
N LYS A 118 12.96 4.20 -1.72
CA LYS A 118 11.70 3.98 -1.00
C LYS A 118 10.70 3.28 -1.89
N GLY A 119 10.04 2.25 -1.35
CA GLY A 119 8.97 1.54 -2.03
C GLY A 119 7.59 2.07 -1.63
N ILE A 120 6.73 2.25 -2.62
CA ILE A 120 5.30 2.52 -2.43
C ILE A 120 4.50 1.59 -3.32
N SER A 121 3.38 1.08 -2.81
CA SER A 121 2.42 0.30 -3.60
C SER A 121 1.30 1.21 -4.07
N ILE A 122 0.94 1.12 -5.33
CA ILE A 122 -0.08 1.97 -5.96
C ILE A 122 -1.07 1.10 -6.71
N SER A 123 -2.34 1.40 -6.51
CA SER A 123 -3.44 0.98 -7.38
C SER A 123 -3.68 2.09 -8.39
N ASP A 124 -3.77 1.80 -9.66
CA ASP A 124 -3.92 2.77 -10.75
C ASP A 124 -2.61 3.49 -11.11
N ILE A 125 -1.70 2.68 -11.69
CA ILE A 125 -0.39 3.13 -12.15
C ILE A 125 -0.53 4.23 -13.21
N SER A 126 -1.49 4.14 -14.13
CA SER A 126 -1.64 5.11 -15.22
C SER A 126 -2.00 6.49 -14.69
N SER A 127 -3.02 6.58 -13.84
CA SER A 127 -3.41 7.87 -13.23
C SER A 127 -2.27 8.45 -12.38
N PHE A 128 -1.54 7.62 -11.66
CA PHE A 128 -0.38 8.07 -10.89
C PHE A 128 0.70 8.67 -11.78
N THR A 129 1.09 7.96 -12.84
CA THR A 129 2.17 8.39 -13.73
C THR A 129 1.81 9.65 -14.52
N ASP A 130 0.56 9.76 -14.96
CA ASP A 130 0.06 10.95 -15.66
C ASP A 130 0.08 12.18 -14.76
N GLU A 131 -0.36 12.03 -13.50
CA GLU A 131 -0.31 13.11 -12.52
C GLU A 131 1.12 13.53 -12.18
N ILE A 132 2.05 12.57 -12.02
CA ILE A 132 3.46 12.91 -11.75
C ILE A 132 4.09 13.65 -12.93
N LYS A 133 3.86 13.19 -14.17
CA LYS A 133 4.36 13.86 -15.38
C LYS A 133 3.81 15.29 -15.51
N ASN A 134 2.54 15.50 -15.15
CA ASN A 134 1.92 16.82 -15.18
C ASN A 134 2.49 17.78 -14.12
N LEU A 135 2.97 17.25 -12.98
CA LEU A 135 3.50 18.05 -11.88
C LEU A 135 5.02 18.28 -11.97
N SER A 136 5.75 17.37 -12.58
CA SER A 136 7.20 17.44 -12.73
C SER A 136 7.66 16.70 -13.99
N ASN A 137 8.20 17.45 -14.94
CA ASN A 137 8.78 16.89 -16.15
C ASN A 137 10.22 16.39 -15.95
N GLU A 138 10.82 16.67 -14.78
CA GLU A 138 12.22 16.33 -14.49
C GLU A 138 12.37 14.90 -13.96
N ILE A 139 11.28 14.29 -13.46
CA ILE A 139 11.33 12.95 -12.87
C ILE A 139 11.33 11.91 -13.98
N ILE A 140 12.39 11.12 -14.03
CA ILE A 140 12.51 10.00 -14.98
C ILE A 140 11.64 8.83 -14.46
N ILE A 141 10.73 8.34 -15.31
CA ILE A 141 9.86 7.21 -14.99
C ILE A 141 10.25 6.02 -15.88
N GLU A 142 10.70 4.95 -15.26
CA GLU A 142 11.10 3.70 -15.90
C GLU A 142 10.12 2.58 -15.56
N TYR A 143 9.85 1.71 -16.51
CA TYR A 143 9.04 0.50 -16.32
C TYR A 143 9.94 -0.74 -16.41
N LYS A 144 9.79 -1.67 -15.46
CA LYS A 144 10.54 -2.96 -15.44
C LYS A 144 9.62 -4.14 -15.26
#